data_f34a79c59cdfabd974fedb63fca0d27b
#
_entry.id   f34a79c59cdfabd974fedb63fca0d27b
#
_cell.length_a   1.000
_cell.length_b   1.000
_cell.length_c   1.000
_cell.angle_alpha   90.00
_cell.angle_beta   90.00
_cell.angle_gamma   90.00
#
_symmetry.space_group_name_H-M   'P 1'
#
loop_
_entity.id
_entity.type
_entity.pdbx_description
1 polymer ?
#
loop_
_entity_poly.entity_id
_entity_poly.type
_entity_poly.pdbx_seq_one_letter_code
_entity_poly.pdbx_strand_id
1 'polypeptide(L)'
;MESIVIRECTSIDEFDSCTRLQREVFGLPDLEISPRRHLIVSRQAGGWTLGAFVHEGDVERLVGFVHHLAGVKGNEIFGYSHMMAVAHDQQNKGVGARLKWSQRKRAIEEGRSFIKWTWDPMQARNAHFNLNRLGVTVTSYAENFYGTDYAASPVLNDAEMAAGKPATAPGIDSDRLFANWQLQARRVIDLARGFESGVIANPDATIHIPANWSKLFKENPEEAKQEQLRVRHEFQTAFAARLVCAGFERSPDRPRYLLYKEQTLQSF
;
A
#
# COMPACT_ATOMS: atom_id res chain seq x y z
N MET A 1 -7.30 20.64 -16.52
CA MET A 1 -7.22 19.58 -15.46
C MET A 1 -8.04 20.07 -14.28
N GLU A 2 -9.01 19.27 -13.84
CA GLU A 2 -9.80 19.60 -12.65
C GLU A 2 -8.86 19.81 -11.45
N SER A 3 -9.13 20.87 -10.69
CA SER A 3 -8.33 21.20 -9.50
C SER A 3 -8.67 20.21 -8.39
N ILE A 4 -7.73 19.34 -8.03
CA ILE A 4 -7.89 18.44 -6.89
C ILE A 4 -7.47 19.16 -5.62
N VAL A 5 -8.35 19.21 -4.62
CA VAL A 5 -8.08 19.73 -3.29
C VAL A 5 -7.84 18.56 -2.33
N ILE A 6 -6.76 18.62 -1.52
CA ILE A 6 -6.53 17.63 -0.46
C ILE A 6 -6.72 18.31 0.88
N ARG A 7 -7.66 17.79 1.67
CA ARG A 7 -7.99 18.27 3.00
C ARG A 7 -8.45 17.14 3.91
N GLU A 8 -8.53 17.41 5.21
CA GLU A 8 -9.06 16.44 6.16
C GLU A 8 -10.56 16.21 5.96
N CYS A 9 -10.98 14.94 6.04
CA CYS A 9 -12.37 14.55 6.16
C CYS A 9 -12.83 14.74 7.60
N THR A 10 -13.92 15.49 7.80
CA THR A 10 -14.42 15.84 9.14
C THR A 10 -15.91 15.58 9.34
N SER A 11 -16.69 15.52 8.25
CA SER A 11 -18.13 15.29 8.29
C SER A 11 -18.49 13.80 8.17
N ILE A 12 -19.69 13.45 8.61
CA ILE A 12 -20.24 12.09 8.47
C ILE A 12 -20.33 11.68 7.00
N ASP A 13 -20.78 12.58 6.13
CA ASP A 13 -20.95 12.32 4.70
C ASP A 13 -19.60 12.04 3.99
N GLU A 14 -18.53 12.72 4.41
CA GLU A 14 -17.20 12.47 3.91
C GLU A 14 -16.67 11.09 4.36
N PHE A 15 -16.90 10.69 5.61
CA PHE A 15 -16.53 9.36 6.09
C PHE A 15 -17.37 8.27 5.42
N ASP A 16 -18.66 8.51 5.15
CA ASP A 16 -19.50 7.60 4.37
C ASP A 16 -19.00 7.49 2.91
N SER A 17 -18.52 8.58 2.34
CA SER A 17 -17.88 8.57 1.02
C SER A 17 -16.59 7.77 1.01
N CYS A 18 -15.74 7.87 2.05
CA CYS A 18 -14.58 7.00 2.22
C CYS A 18 -14.97 5.51 2.31
N THR A 19 -16.05 5.19 3.03
CA THR A 19 -16.55 3.81 3.16
C THR A 19 -17.09 3.26 1.83
N ARG A 20 -17.79 4.07 1.03
CA ARG A 20 -18.23 3.70 -0.33
C ARG A 20 -17.05 3.45 -1.24
N LEU A 21 -16.05 4.35 -1.21
CA LEU A 21 -14.85 4.22 -2.04
C LEU A 21 -14.01 2.98 -1.69
N GLN A 22 -14.00 2.53 -0.44
CA GLN A 22 -13.38 1.26 -0.05
C GLN A 22 -14.04 0.07 -0.80
N ARG A 23 -15.37 0.00 -0.81
CA ARG A 23 -16.10 -1.06 -1.53
C ARG A 23 -15.80 -1.05 -3.02
N GLU A 24 -15.86 0.13 -3.62
CA GLU A 24 -15.59 0.31 -5.05
C GLU A 24 -14.18 -0.15 -5.45
N VAL A 25 -13.17 0.24 -4.67
CA VAL A 25 -11.76 0.06 -5.07
C VAL A 25 -11.20 -1.28 -4.64
N PHE A 26 -11.55 -1.75 -3.43
CA PHE A 26 -10.94 -2.96 -2.88
C PHE A 26 -11.76 -4.23 -3.18
N GLY A 27 -13.07 -4.11 -3.44
CA GLY A 27 -13.93 -5.27 -3.66
C GLY A 27 -14.00 -6.23 -2.47
N LEU A 28 -13.75 -5.73 -1.27
CA LEU A 28 -13.75 -6.53 -0.04
C LEU A 28 -15.18 -6.80 0.45
N PRO A 29 -15.41 -7.95 1.14
CA PRO A 29 -16.64 -8.19 1.85
C PRO A 29 -16.94 -7.10 2.88
N ASP A 30 -18.22 -6.88 3.20
CA ASP A 30 -18.62 -5.82 4.16
C ASP A 30 -17.96 -5.98 5.55
N LEU A 31 -17.64 -7.21 5.95
CA LEU A 31 -16.90 -7.49 7.21
C LEU A 31 -15.48 -6.93 7.23
N GLU A 32 -14.84 -6.78 6.07
CA GLU A 32 -13.49 -6.28 5.91
C GLU A 32 -13.45 -4.76 5.62
N ILE A 33 -14.59 -4.13 5.42
CA ILE A 33 -14.69 -2.69 5.20
C ILE A 33 -14.56 -1.96 6.53
N SER A 34 -13.60 -1.06 6.65
CA SER A 34 -13.49 -0.19 7.81
C SER A 34 -14.70 0.76 7.88
N PRO A 35 -15.56 0.61 8.90
CA PRO A 35 -16.78 1.40 8.98
C PRO A 35 -16.45 2.86 9.34
N ARG A 36 -17.36 3.80 9.01
CA ARG A 36 -17.20 5.21 9.36
C ARG A 36 -16.88 5.44 10.84
N ARG A 37 -17.43 4.61 11.74
CA ARG A 37 -17.15 4.71 13.19
C ARG A 37 -15.65 4.54 13.49
N HIS A 38 -14.97 3.64 12.78
CA HIS A 38 -13.52 3.49 12.90
C HIS A 38 -12.80 4.78 12.50
N LEU A 39 -13.18 5.39 11.38
CA LEU A 39 -12.59 6.65 10.91
C LEU A 39 -12.80 7.80 11.89
N ILE A 40 -14.00 7.89 12.48
CA ILE A 40 -14.35 8.90 13.48
C ILE A 40 -13.56 8.70 14.78
N VAL A 41 -13.54 7.47 15.30
CA VAL A 41 -12.85 7.16 16.58
C VAL A 41 -11.35 7.30 16.46
N SER A 42 -10.76 6.86 15.35
CA SER A 42 -9.31 7.04 15.11
C SER A 42 -8.90 8.51 15.09
N ARG A 43 -9.79 9.41 14.59
CA ARG A 43 -9.55 10.86 14.62
C ARG A 43 -9.48 11.38 16.05
N GLN A 44 -10.28 10.88 16.99
CA GLN A 44 -10.21 11.24 18.41
C GLN A 44 -8.97 10.65 19.10
N ALA A 45 -8.40 9.58 18.53
CA ALA A 45 -7.20 8.92 19.04
C ALA A 45 -5.89 9.42 18.37
N GLY A 46 -5.91 10.61 17.77
CA GLY A 46 -4.72 11.21 17.13
C GLY A 46 -4.41 10.69 15.72
N GLY A 47 -5.34 9.94 15.11
CA GLY A 47 -5.34 9.63 13.69
C GLY A 47 -6.11 10.66 12.88
N TRP A 48 -6.17 10.50 11.58
CA TRP A 48 -6.94 11.36 10.67
C TRP A 48 -7.10 10.74 9.28
N THR A 49 -8.02 11.27 8.50
CA THR A 49 -8.26 10.87 7.12
C THR A 49 -8.12 12.08 6.21
N LEU A 50 -7.19 12.05 5.26
CA LEU A 50 -7.13 13.06 4.19
C LEU A 50 -7.93 12.57 2.99
N GLY A 51 -8.85 13.39 2.50
CA GLY A 51 -9.59 13.21 1.28
C GLY A 51 -9.00 14.03 0.13
N ALA A 52 -9.05 13.47 -1.06
CA ALA A 52 -8.84 14.19 -2.31
C ALA A 52 -10.18 14.47 -2.95
N PHE A 53 -10.46 15.74 -3.22
CA PHE A 53 -11.75 16.21 -3.72
C PHE A 53 -11.60 16.90 -5.07
N VAL A 54 -12.57 16.68 -5.94
CA VAL A 54 -12.75 17.41 -7.21
C VAL A 54 -14.07 18.16 -7.19
N HIS A 55 -14.12 19.31 -7.86
CA HIS A 55 -15.35 20.07 -8.05
C HIS A 55 -15.97 19.66 -9.39
N GLU A 56 -17.21 19.20 -9.34
CA GLU A 56 -18.06 18.91 -10.50
C GLU A 56 -19.24 19.91 -10.48
N GLY A 57 -19.05 21.09 -11.09
CA GLY A 57 -19.94 22.24 -10.91
C GLY A 57 -19.91 22.72 -9.46
N ASP A 58 -21.08 22.80 -8.80
CA ASP A 58 -21.24 23.23 -7.41
C ASP A 58 -21.08 22.06 -6.41
N VAL A 59 -20.86 20.84 -6.86
CA VAL A 59 -20.74 19.65 -6.01
C VAL A 59 -19.27 19.25 -5.85
N GLU A 60 -18.86 19.02 -4.61
CA GLU A 60 -17.55 18.48 -4.29
C GLU A 60 -17.65 16.95 -4.14
N ARG A 61 -16.87 16.20 -4.94
CA ARG A 61 -16.83 14.74 -4.91
C ARG A 61 -15.51 14.24 -4.34
N LEU A 62 -15.55 13.32 -3.36
CA LEU A 62 -14.39 12.59 -2.88
C LEU A 62 -13.93 11.58 -3.96
N VAL A 63 -12.70 11.72 -4.42
CA VAL A 63 -12.10 10.84 -5.45
C VAL A 63 -10.92 10.02 -4.94
N GLY A 64 -10.54 10.21 -3.71
CA GLY A 64 -9.51 9.40 -3.06
C GLY A 64 -9.40 9.76 -1.59
N PHE A 65 -8.83 8.86 -0.79
CA PHE A 65 -8.50 9.15 0.59
C PHE A 65 -7.29 8.33 1.06
N VAL A 66 -6.63 8.80 2.09
CA VAL A 66 -5.66 8.05 2.89
C VAL A 66 -6.02 8.15 4.36
N HIS A 67 -6.11 7.01 5.03
CA HIS A 67 -6.41 6.93 6.45
C HIS A 67 -5.13 6.68 7.25
N HIS A 68 -4.89 7.51 8.27
CA HIS A 68 -3.71 7.53 9.12
C HIS A 68 -4.09 7.26 10.56
N LEU A 69 -3.41 6.30 11.16
CA LEU A 69 -3.52 5.98 12.58
C LEU A 69 -2.30 6.50 13.33
N ALA A 70 -2.51 6.94 14.55
CA ALA A 70 -1.43 7.19 15.50
C ALA A 70 -0.94 5.85 16.05
N GLY A 71 0.35 5.56 15.86
CA GLY A 71 1.01 4.37 16.38
C GLY A 71 1.95 4.72 17.53
N VAL A 72 1.98 3.87 18.55
CA VAL A 72 2.93 3.92 19.66
C VAL A 72 3.50 2.53 19.87
N LYS A 73 4.82 2.42 19.95
CA LYS A 73 5.52 1.18 20.30
C LYS A 73 6.69 1.50 21.22
N GLY A 74 6.57 1.12 22.50
CA GLY A 74 7.50 1.59 23.54
C GLY A 74 7.42 3.12 23.66
N ASN A 75 8.55 3.81 23.51
CA ASN A 75 8.64 5.27 23.54
C ASN A 75 8.59 5.91 22.14
N GLU A 76 8.39 5.11 21.10
CA GLU A 76 8.41 5.57 19.72
C GLU A 76 7.00 5.89 19.24
N ILE A 77 6.80 7.14 18.79
CA ILE A 77 5.54 7.61 18.18
C ILE A 77 5.73 7.63 16.66
N PHE A 78 4.83 6.95 15.95
CA PHE A 78 4.90 6.86 14.49
C PHE A 78 3.51 6.97 13.85
N GLY A 79 3.48 7.14 12.54
CA GLY A 79 2.26 7.04 11.77
C GLY A 79 2.05 5.63 11.22
N TYR A 80 0.79 5.17 11.15
CA TYR A 80 0.45 3.98 10.39
C TYR A 80 -0.55 4.35 9.30
N SER A 81 -0.16 4.17 8.04
CA SER A 81 -1.04 4.40 6.89
C SER A 81 -1.90 3.16 6.69
N HIS A 82 -3.10 3.16 7.29
CA HIS A 82 -3.94 1.96 7.33
C HIS A 82 -4.45 1.56 5.94
N MET A 83 -4.99 2.54 5.19
CA MET A 83 -5.48 2.30 3.84
C MET A 83 -5.42 3.56 2.99
N MET A 84 -5.38 3.37 1.68
CA MET A 84 -5.49 4.44 0.69
C MET A 84 -6.25 3.90 -0.52
N ALA A 85 -7.31 4.60 -0.93
CA ALA A 85 -8.07 4.31 -2.13
C ALA A 85 -8.12 5.53 -3.06
N VAL A 86 -8.20 5.28 -4.36
CA VAL A 86 -8.41 6.29 -5.41
C VAL A 86 -9.43 5.73 -6.39
N ALA A 87 -10.49 6.49 -6.64
CA ALA A 87 -11.56 6.14 -7.58
C ALA A 87 -11.01 5.72 -8.94
N HIS A 88 -11.61 4.72 -9.57
CA HIS A 88 -11.09 4.11 -10.80
C HIS A 88 -10.85 5.13 -11.91
N ASP A 89 -11.76 6.09 -12.08
CA ASP A 89 -11.67 7.18 -13.06
C ASP A 89 -10.54 8.19 -12.78
N GLN A 90 -10.02 8.22 -11.55
CA GLN A 90 -8.94 9.12 -11.12
C GLN A 90 -7.59 8.42 -10.86
N GLN A 91 -7.53 7.11 -11.08
CA GLN A 91 -6.26 6.38 -11.01
C GLN A 91 -5.31 6.79 -12.14
N ASN A 92 -4.01 6.62 -11.91
CA ASN A 92 -2.92 7.00 -12.82
C ASN A 92 -2.79 8.52 -13.12
N LYS A 93 -3.60 9.38 -12.47
CA LYS A 93 -3.54 10.84 -12.57
C LYS A 93 -2.75 11.51 -11.43
N GLY A 94 -1.98 10.73 -10.66
CA GLY A 94 -1.13 11.25 -9.57
C GLY A 94 -1.83 11.48 -8.24
N VAL A 95 -3.14 11.23 -8.11
CA VAL A 95 -3.92 11.46 -6.89
C VAL A 95 -3.33 10.74 -5.68
N GLY A 96 -2.99 9.45 -5.82
CA GLY A 96 -2.39 8.66 -4.73
C GLY A 96 -1.05 9.23 -4.25
N ALA A 97 -0.22 9.73 -5.16
CA ALA A 97 1.05 10.38 -4.79
C ALA A 97 0.79 11.69 -4.01
N ARG A 98 -0.14 12.51 -4.47
CA ARG A 98 -0.52 13.75 -3.76
C ARG A 98 -1.06 13.47 -2.37
N LEU A 99 -1.90 12.45 -2.20
CA LEU A 99 -2.38 12.01 -0.88
C LEU A 99 -1.22 11.60 0.03
N LYS A 100 -0.27 10.79 -0.46
CA LYS A 100 0.89 10.35 0.32
C LYS A 100 1.81 11.51 0.70
N TRP A 101 2.09 12.43 -0.21
CA TRP A 101 2.91 13.59 0.10
C TRP A 101 2.22 14.55 1.10
N SER A 102 0.90 14.71 1.01
CA SER A 102 0.10 15.45 2.01
C SER A 102 0.10 14.72 3.36
N GLN A 103 0.01 13.38 3.35
CA GLN A 103 0.16 12.55 4.56
C GLN A 103 1.52 12.77 5.22
N ARG A 104 2.61 12.77 4.43
CA ARG A 104 3.96 13.06 4.93
C ARG A 104 4.06 14.43 5.56
N LYS A 105 3.58 15.47 4.87
CA LYS A 105 3.64 16.86 5.35
C LYS A 105 3.00 16.97 6.73
N ARG A 106 1.76 16.51 6.87
CA ARG A 106 1.03 16.55 8.14
C ARG A 106 1.70 15.73 9.24
N ALA A 107 2.19 14.53 8.92
CA ALA A 107 2.87 13.69 9.90
C ALA A 107 4.15 14.37 10.48
N ILE A 108 4.91 15.09 9.64
CA ILE A 108 6.06 15.89 10.07
C ILE A 108 5.62 17.05 10.97
N GLU A 109 4.55 17.76 10.61
CA GLU A 109 3.97 18.86 11.40
C GLU A 109 3.52 18.37 12.79
N GLU A 110 3.09 17.10 12.90
CA GLU A 110 2.74 16.43 14.16
C GLU A 110 3.94 15.80 14.90
N GLY A 111 5.18 16.05 14.44
CA GLY A 111 6.40 15.55 15.06
C GLY A 111 6.71 14.08 14.81
N ARG A 112 6.06 13.43 13.85
CA ARG A 112 6.33 12.02 13.49
C ARG A 112 7.56 11.93 12.58
N SER A 113 8.46 11.01 12.89
CA SER A 113 9.68 10.79 12.10
C SER A 113 9.48 9.80 10.96
N PHE A 114 8.54 8.86 11.10
CA PHE A 114 8.27 7.86 10.09
C PHE A 114 6.80 7.39 10.05
N ILE A 115 6.43 6.79 8.91
CA ILE A 115 5.13 6.15 8.69
C ILE A 115 5.35 4.71 8.25
N LYS A 116 4.56 3.79 8.80
CA LYS A 116 4.52 2.37 8.41
C LYS A 116 3.21 2.03 7.68
N TRP A 117 3.26 1.04 6.81
CA TRP A 117 2.11 0.34 6.22
C TRP A 117 2.56 -0.97 5.61
N THR A 118 1.64 -1.71 5.03
CA THR A 118 1.95 -2.97 4.35
C THR A 118 1.45 -2.97 2.92
N TRP A 119 2.09 -3.78 2.07
CA TRP A 119 1.56 -4.13 0.76
C TRP A 119 1.88 -5.58 0.40
N ASP A 120 1.10 -6.13 -0.53
CA ASP A 120 1.30 -7.46 -1.10
C ASP A 120 2.58 -7.46 -1.97
N PRO A 121 3.59 -8.31 -1.64
CA PRO A 121 4.86 -8.37 -2.38
C PRO A 121 4.71 -8.73 -3.86
N MET A 122 3.60 -9.36 -4.26
CA MET A 122 3.35 -9.76 -5.64
C MET A 122 2.81 -8.62 -6.52
N GLN A 123 2.53 -7.45 -5.94
CA GLN A 123 1.96 -6.29 -6.64
C GLN A 123 3.05 -5.32 -7.14
N ALA A 124 3.52 -5.53 -8.38
CA ALA A 124 4.56 -4.72 -9.03
C ALA A 124 4.26 -3.21 -9.03
N ARG A 125 2.98 -2.83 -9.22
CA ARG A 125 2.55 -1.42 -9.18
C ARG A 125 2.79 -0.80 -7.80
N ASN A 126 2.43 -1.52 -6.73
CA ASN A 126 2.62 -1.05 -5.36
C ASN A 126 4.10 -1.00 -4.98
N ALA A 127 4.87 -2.01 -5.38
CA ALA A 127 6.31 -2.05 -5.19
C ALA A 127 7.00 -0.81 -5.80
N HIS A 128 6.74 -0.55 -7.08
CA HIS A 128 7.31 0.62 -7.75
C HIS A 128 6.87 1.94 -7.11
N PHE A 129 5.60 2.07 -6.76
CA PHE A 129 5.08 3.28 -6.12
C PHE A 129 5.76 3.53 -4.77
N ASN A 130 5.81 2.51 -3.92
CA ASN A 130 6.37 2.64 -2.56
C ASN A 130 7.88 2.86 -2.59
N LEU A 131 8.62 2.03 -3.32
CA LEU A 131 10.08 2.06 -3.31
C LEU A 131 10.66 3.20 -4.15
N ASN A 132 10.13 3.40 -5.36
CA ASN A 132 10.74 4.35 -6.29
C ASN A 132 10.11 5.74 -6.24
N ARG A 133 8.78 5.84 -6.04
CA ARG A 133 8.09 7.13 -6.04
C ARG A 133 8.02 7.80 -4.66
N LEU A 134 8.02 7.00 -3.58
CA LEU A 134 7.97 7.50 -2.21
C LEU A 134 9.31 7.36 -1.46
N GLY A 135 10.23 6.53 -1.94
CA GLY A 135 11.52 6.32 -1.28
C GLY A 135 11.44 5.48 0.00
N VAL A 136 10.45 4.60 0.08
CA VAL A 136 10.28 3.65 1.19
C VAL A 136 11.40 2.63 1.20
N THR A 137 11.75 2.15 2.38
CA THR A 137 12.61 0.98 2.57
C THR A 137 11.85 -0.16 3.26
N VAL A 138 12.31 -1.40 3.09
CA VAL A 138 11.73 -2.60 3.69
C VAL A 138 12.81 -3.48 4.27
N THR A 139 12.59 -3.94 5.48
CA THR A 139 13.49 -4.85 6.22
C THR A 139 12.76 -6.02 6.86
N SER A 140 11.46 -6.15 6.64
CA SER A 140 10.65 -7.21 7.24
C SER A 140 9.52 -7.69 6.36
N TYR A 141 9.26 -8.97 6.47
CA TYR A 141 8.22 -9.73 5.78
C TYR A 141 7.29 -10.36 6.81
N ALA A 142 6.00 -10.30 6.58
CA ALA A 142 5.00 -10.99 7.38
C ALA A 142 4.26 -12.01 6.53
N GLU A 143 4.29 -13.25 6.98
CA GLU A 143 3.54 -14.36 6.38
C GLU A 143 2.09 -14.27 6.80
N ASN A 144 1.19 -14.51 5.85
CA ASN A 144 -0.25 -14.64 6.07
C ASN A 144 -0.84 -13.61 7.05
N PHE A 145 -0.46 -12.35 6.92
CA PHE A 145 -0.66 -11.29 7.90
C PHE A 145 -2.15 -11.01 8.22
N TYR A 146 -3.03 -11.12 7.23
CA TYR A 146 -4.47 -10.92 7.37
C TYR A 146 -5.28 -12.23 7.30
N GLY A 147 -4.62 -13.37 7.19
CA GLY A 147 -5.27 -14.66 6.95
C GLY A 147 -5.40 -14.99 5.46
N THR A 148 -5.64 -16.26 5.19
CA THR A 148 -5.66 -16.82 3.83
C THR A 148 -6.89 -16.36 3.04
N ASP A 149 -8.01 -16.12 3.71
CA ASP A 149 -9.29 -15.77 3.07
C ASP A 149 -9.35 -14.30 2.60
N TYR A 150 -8.44 -13.45 3.09
CA TYR A 150 -8.40 -12.02 2.77
C TYR A 150 -8.19 -11.75 1.27
N ALA A 151 -7.42 -12.57 0.58
CA ALA A 151 -7.07 -12.37 -0.83
C ALA A 151 -7.97 -13.15 -1.81
N ALA A 152 -8.74 -14.11 -1.31
CA ALA A 152 -9.36 -15.16 -2.13
C ALA A 152 -10.89 -15.06 -2.21
N SER A 153 -11.54 -14.12 -1.54
CA SER A 153 -12.99 -13.99 -1.67
C SER A 153 -13.35 -13.26 -2.97
N PRO A 154 -13.63 -14.00 -4.07
CA PRO A 154 -14.58 -13.44 -5.00
C PRO A 154 -15.86 -13.26 -4.17
N VAL A 155 -16.46 -12.09 -4.25
CA VAL A 155 -17.83 -11.89 -3.76
C VAL A 155 -18.68 -12.89 -4.52
N LEU A 156 -18.93 -14.06 -3.90
CA LEU A 156 -19.96 -14.96 -4.39
C LEU A 156 -21.27 -14.19 -4.27
N ASN A 157 -21.93 -13.97 -5.39
CA ASN A 157 -23.28 -13.41 -5.34
C ASN A 157 -24.22 -14.41 -4.64
N ASP A 158 -25.33 -13.92 -4.10
CA ASP A 158 -26.28 -14.75 -3.34
C ASP A 158 -26.71 -16.01 -4.12
N ALA A 159 -26.74 -15.98 -5.45
CA ALA A 159 -27.08 -17.13 -6.30
C ALA A 159 -25.95 -18.18 -6.33
N GLU A 160 -24.71 -17.79 -6.27
CA GLU A 160 -23.56 -18.70 -6.23
C GLU A 160 -23.41 -19.36 -4.84
N MET A 161 -23.74 -18.64 -3.77
CA MET A 161 -23.82 -19.18 -2.41
C MET A 161 -24.99 -20.18 -2.29
N ALA A 162 -26.15 -19.85 -2.83
CA ALA A 162 -27.31 -20.74 -2.84
C ALA A 162 -27.10 -22.00 -3.70
N ALA A 163 -26.26 -21.93 -4.72
CA ALA A 163 -25.93 -23.06 -5.60
C ALA A 163 -24.89 -24.02 -4.98
N GLY A 164 -24.42 -23.80 -3.76
CA GLY A 164 -23.45 -24.68 -3.09
C GLY A 164 -22.12 -24.77 -3.84
N LYS A 165 -21.75 -23.77 -4.66
CA LYS A 165 -20.43 -23.74 -5.25
C LYS A 165 -19.38 -23.78 -4.15
N PRO A 166 -18.41 -24.70 -4.20
CA PRO A 166 -17.34 -24.70 -3.23
C PRO A 166 -16.66 -23.34 -3.28
N ALA A 167 -16.39 -22.77 -2.10
CA ALA A 167 -15.50 -21.62 -1.97
C ALA A 167 -14.24 -21.94 -2.79
N THR A 168 -14.05 -21.18 -3.83
CA THR A 168 -13.05 -21.41 -4.88
C THR A 168 -11.67 -21.59 -4.29
N ALA A 169 -10.81 -22.28 -5.02
CA ALA A 169 -9.38 -22.54 -4.88
C ALA A 169 -8.74 -22.19 -3.53
N PRO A 170 -7.86 -23.03 -2.96
CA PRO A 170 -7.23 -22.74 -1.67
C PRO A 170 -6.68 -21.31 -1.69
N GLY A 171 -7.16 -20.49 -0.77
CA GLY A 171 -6.78 -19.09 -0.68
C GLY A 171 -5.27 -18.97 -0.61
N ILE A 172 -4.73 -17.98 -1.29
CA ILE A 172 -3.32 -17.61 -1.16
C ILE A 172 -3.14 -16.83 0.14
N ASP A 173 -2.04 -17.10 0.83
CA ASP A 173 -1.69 -16.38 2.06
C ASP A 173 -1.58 -14.86 1.80
N SER A 174 -2.06 -14.08 2.74
CA SER A 174 -1.97 -12.62 2.66
C SER A 174 -0.61 -12.10 3.13
N ASP A 175 0.45 -12.49 2.44
CA ASP A 175 1.81 -12.04 2.73
C ASP A 175 1.96 -10.52 2.58
N ARG A 176 2.78 -9.91 3.45
CA ARG A 176 3.00 -8.46 3.44
C ARG A 176 4.47 -8.09 3.61
N LEU A 177 4.90 -7.09 2.83
CA LEU A 177 6.09 -6.31 3.10
C LEU A 177 5.74 -5.11 3.97
N PHE A 178 6.53 -4.83 5.01
CA PHE A 178 6.34 -3.65 5.85
C PHE A 178 7.13 -2.47 5.31
N ALA A 179 6.42 -1.45 4.85
CA ALA A 179 6.98 -0.16 4.53
C ALA A 179 7.56 0.51 5.76
N ASN A 180 8.76 1.04 5.64
CA ASN A 180 9.34 1.99 6.57
C ASN A 180 9.65 3.29 5.81
N TRP A 181 8.81 4.30 5.99
CA TRP A 181 8.95 5.59 5.32
C TRP A 181 9.55 6.61 6.27
N GLN A 182 10.86 6.72 6.24
CA GLN A 182 11.62 7.73 7.01
C GLN A 182 11.40 9.10 6.39
N LEU A 183 10.53 9.91 7.01
CA LEU A 183 9.95 11.11 6.39
C LEU A 183 10.99 12.20 6.07
N GLN A 184 12.11 12.21 6.78
CA GLN A 184 13.18 13.18 6.62
C GLN A 184 14.47 12.58 6.02
N ALA A 185 14.45 11.33 5.56
CA ALA A 185 15.58 10.74 4.84
C ALA A 185 15.88 11.55 3.56
N ARG A 186 17.15 11.70 3.21
CA ARG A 186 17.59 12.52 2.07
C ARG A 186 16.84 12.16 0.79
N ARG A 187 16.81 10.88 0.44
CA ARG A 187 16.08 10.38 -0.71
C ARG A 187 14.59 10.78 -0.73
N VAL A 188 13.92 10.70 0.43
CA VAL A 188 12.50 11.07 0.55
C VAL A 188 12.30 12.58 0.39
N ILE A 189 13.21 13.40 0.91
CA ILE A 189 13.21 14.85 0.73
C ILE A 189 13.37 15.21 -0.75
N ASP A 190 14.32 14.59 -1.43
CA ASP A 190 14.60 14.87 -2.85
C ASP A 190 13.42 14.46 -3.74
N LEU A 191 12.81 13.29 -3.50
CA LEU A 191 11.57 12.86 -4.19
C LEU A 191 10.39 13.81 -3.92
N ALA A 192 10.24 14.31 -2.70
CA ALA A 192 9.20 15.28 -2.36
C ALA A 192 9.36 16.62 -3.07
N ARG A 193 10.59 16.97 -3.46
CA ARG A 193 10.92 18.17 -4.25
C ARG A 193 10.80 17.94 -5.77
N GLY A 194 10.44 16.72 -6.18
CA GLY A 194 10.29 16.36 -7.59
C GLY A 194 11.58 15.92 -8.28
N PHE A 195 12.67 15.73 -7.55
CA PHE A 195 13.87 15.12 -8.12
C PHE A 195 13.61 13.63 -8.38
N GLU A 196 14.05 13.13 -9.53
CA GLU A 196 14.02 11.70 -9.78
C GLU A 196 15.08 11.01 -8.93
N SER A 197 14.65 10.08 -8.08
CA SER A 197 15.58 9.16 -7.45
C SER A 197 16.05 8.17 -8.50
N GLY A 198 17.28 8.29 -8.93
CA GLY A 198 17.91 7.25 -9.75
C GLY A 198 17.78 5.88 -9.07
N VAL A 199 17.69 4.83 -9.87
CA VAL A 199 17.86 3.46 -9.37
C VAL A 199 19.30 3.37 -8.83
N ILE A 200 19.44 2.99 -7.57
CA ILE A 200 20.77 2.74 -7.00
C ILE A 200 21.39 1.60 -7.82
N ALA A 201 22.55 1.85 -8.42
CA ALA A 201 23.22 0.85 -9.24
C ALA A 201 23.75 -0.33 -8.38
N ASN A 202 23.92 -1.49 -9.00
CA ASN A 202 24.55 -2.67 -8.41
C ASN A 202 23.89 -3.15 -7.11
N PRO A 203 22.65 -3.68 -7.15
CA PRO A 203 22.03 -4.30 -6.00
C PRO A 203 22.82 -5.54 -5.55
N ASP A 204 22.93 -5.75 -4.23
CA ASP A 204 23.55 -6.95 -3.65
C ASP A 204 22.72 -8.22 -3.88
N ALA A 205 21.38 -8.07 -4.02
CA ALA A 205 20.47 -9.14 -4.38
C ALA A 205 19.25 -8.60 -5.15
N THR A 206 18.60 -9.49 -5.91
CA THR A 206 17.34 -9.18 -6.60
C THR A 206 16.34 -10.30 -6.38
N ILE A 207 15.05 -9.94 -6.25
CA ILE A 207 13.95 -10.89 -6.10
C ILE A 207 12.94 -10.62 -7.21
N HIS A 208 12.77 -11.58 -8.09
CA HIS A 208 11.82 -11.51 -9.18
C HIS A 208 10.40 -11.86 -8.72
N ILE A 209 9.41 -11.20 -9.31
CA ILE A 209 8.01 -11.56 -9.14
C ILE A 209 7.35 -11.77 -10.50
N PRO A 210 6.22 -12.50 -10.57
CA PRO A 210 5.48 -12.65 -11.82
C PRO A 210 5.05 -11.31 -12.41
N ALA A 211 5.19 -11.16 -13.72
CA ALA A 211 4.82 -9.93 -14.42
C ALA A 211 3.32 -9.63 -14.32
N ASN A 212 2.49 -10.65 -14.32
CA ASN A 212 1.04 -10.54 -14.17
C ASN A 212 0.53 -11.53 -13.11
N TRP A 213 0.65 -11.11 -11.85
CA TRP A 213 0.22 -11.91 -10.70
C TRP A 213 -1.26 -12.31 -10.76
N SER A 214 -2.14 -11.36 -11.07
CA SER A 214 -3.59 -11.62 -11.11
C SER A 214 -3.97 -12.63 -12.18
N LYS A 215 -3.27 -12.63 -13.32
CA LYS A 215 -3.46 -13.61 -14.37
C LYS A 215 -2.98 -15.00 -13.93
N LEU A 216 -1.76 -15.08 -13.39
CA LEU A 216 -1.19 -16.33 -12.90
C LEU A 216 -2.09 -16.97 -11.84
N PHE A 217 -2.55 -16.19 -10.88
CA PHE A 217 -3.45 -16.66 -9.83
C PHE A 217 -4.77 -17.22 -10.35
N LYS A 218 -5.35 -16.57 -11.38
CA LYS A 218 -6.60 -17.02 -12.01
C LYS A 218 -6.44 -18.30 -12.83
N GLU A 219 -5.35 -18.39 -13.61
CA GLU A 219 -5.15 -19.46 -14.60
C GLU A 219 -4.45 -20.68 -14.01
N ASN A 220 -3.53 -20.47 -13.04
CA ASN A 220 -2.76 -21.54 -12.40
C ASN A 220 -2.52 -21.25 -10.91
N PRO A 221 -3.51 -21.49 -10.04
CA PRO A 221 -3.41 -21.21 -8.60
C PRO A 221 -2.28 -21.95 -7.89
N GLU A 222 -1.97 -23.19 -8.33
CA GLU A 222 -0.89 -23.99 -7.74
C GLU A 222 0.50 -23.37 -8.04
N GLU A 223 0.73 -22.94 -9.27
CA GLU A 223 1.95 -22.24 -9.65
C GLU A 223 2.05 -20.89 -8.92
N ALA A 224 0.93 -20.17 -8.82
CA ALA A 224 0.88 -18.93 -8.04
C ALA A 224 1.29 -19.15 -6.58
N LYS A 225 0.81 -20.22 -5.95
CA LYS A 225 1.22 -20.57 -4.58
C LYS A 225 2.71 -20.90 -4.48
N GLN A 226 3.25 -21.64 -5.43
CA GLN A 226 4.69 -21.95 -5.48
C GLN A 226 5.54 -20.67 -5.63
N GLU A 227 5.13 -19.76 -6.50
CA GLU A 227 5.78 -18.47 -6.69
C GLU A 227 5.71 -17.61 -5.44
N GLN A 228 4.58 -17.58 -4.74
CA GLN A 228 4.47 -16.87 -3.46
C GLN A 228 5.44 -17.43 -2.42
N LEU A 229 5.51 -18.74 -2.27
CA LEU A 229 6.43 -19.40 -1.33
C LEU A 229 7.90 -19.14 -1.70
N ARG A 230 8.24 -19.15 -2.99
CA ARG A 230 9.59 -18.78 -3.47
C ARG A 230 9.95 -17.36 -3.08
N VAL A 231 9.07 -16.39 -3.40
CA VAL A 231 9.27 -14.96 -3.10
C VAL A 231 9.38 -14.74 -1.59
N ARG A 232 8.54 -15.40 -0.80
CA ARG A 232 8.61 -15.40 0.69
C ARG A 232 9.99 -15.83 1.17
N HIS A 233 10.45 -17.00 0.72
CA HIS A 233 11.73 -17.57 1.13
C HIS A 233 12.90 -16.65 0.74
N GLU A 234 12.89 -16.08 -0.46
CA GLU A 234 13.93 -15.17 -0.92
C GLU A 234 13.97 -13.88 -0.08
N PHE A 235 12.83 -13.28 0.26
CA PHE A 235 12.79 -12.11 1.14
C PHE A 235 13.28 -12.43 2.55
N GLN A 236 12.85 -13.54 3.14
CA GLN A 236 13.27 -13.97 4.47
C GLN A 236 14.78 -14.19 4.52
N THR A 237 15.34 -14.87 3.53
CA THR A 237 16.77 -15.10 3.41
C THR A 237 17.55 -13.78 3.28
N ALA A 238 17.08 -12.86 2.43
CA ALA A 238 17.70 -11.57 2.24
C ALA A 238 17.68 -10.70 3.51
N PHE A 239 16.54 -10.69 4.22
CA PHE A 239 16.41 -9.92 5.46
C PHE A 239 17.22 -10.57 6.62
N ALA A 240 17.33 -11.90 6.67
CA ALA A 240 18.22 -12.58 7.60
C ALA A 240 19.70 -12.22 7.33
N ALA A 241 20.07 -11.99 6.07
CA ALA A 241 21.38 -11.48 5.67
C ALA A 241 21.53 -9.95 5.86
N ARG A 242 20.57 -9.27 6.51
CA ARG A 242 20.53 -7.83 6.78
C ARG A 242 20.52 -6.96 5.51
N LEU A 243 20.01 -7.46 4.41
CA LEU A 243 19.76 -6.63 3.24
C LEU A 243 18.49 -5.79 3.43
N VAL A 244 18.48 -4.62 2.80
CA VAL A 244 17.36 -3.68 2.81
C VAL A 244 16.80 -3.59 1.39
N CYS A 245 15.51 -3.83 1.23
CA CYS A 245 14.85 -3.61 -0.05
C CYS A 245 14.56 -2.10 -0.22
N ALA A 246 15.14 -1.48 -1.24
CA ALA A 246 15.05 -0.03 -1.46
C ALA A 246 14.79 0.37 -2.91
N GLY A 247 14.55 -0.58 -3.81
CA GLY A 247 14.25 -0.28 -5.21
C GLY A 247 13.41 -1.35 -5.86
N PHE A 248 12.80 -1.00 -6.99
CA PHE A 248 12.04 -1.91 -7.82
C PHE A 248 12.25 -1.59 -9.29
N GLU A 249 12.67 -2.59 -10.06
CA GLU A 249 12.83 -2.48 -11.50
C GLU A 249 11.58 -3.00 -12.21
N ARG A 250 10.96 -2.13 -12.99
CA ARG A 250 9.82 -2.52 -13.84
C ARG A 250 10.36 -3.18 -15.10
N SER A 251 9.90 -4.40 -15.34
CA SER A 251 10.13 -5.12 -16.59
C SER A 251 8.79 -5.74 -17.03
N PRO A 252 8.48 -5.73 -18.32
CA PRO A 252 7.28 -6.40 -18.83
C PRO A 252 7.24 -7.89 -18.50
N ASP A 253 8.41 -8.54 -18.51
CA ASP A 253 8.52 -9.99 -18.39
C ASP A 253 9.03 -10.44 -17.00
N ARG A 254 9.93 -9.67 -16.39
CA ARG A 254 10.63 -10.07 -15.17
C ARG A 254 10.82 -8.88 -14.21
N PRO A 255 9.76 -8.29 -13.66
CA PRO A 255 9.88 -7.24 -12.67
C PRO A 255 10.56 -7.77 -11.40
N ARG A 256 11.37 -6.92 -10.74
CA ARG A 256 12.18 -7.36 -9.60
C ARG A 256 12.39 -6.30 -8.54
N TYR A 257 12.46 -6.74 -7.31
CA TYR A 257 12.92 -5.97 -6.17
C TYR A 257 14.45 -5.89 -6.17
N LEU A 258 14.97 -4.76 -5.69
CA LEU A 258 16.39 -4.49 -5.57
C LEU A 258 16.75 -4.33 -4.09
N LEU A 259 17.69 -5.15 -3.62
CA LEU A 259 18.10 -5.21 -2.22
C LEU A 259 19.58 -4.84 -2.10
N TYR A 260 19.90 -4.15 -1.01
CA TYR A 260 21.22 -3.57 -0.78
C TYR A 260 21.67 -3.79 0.65
N LYS A 261 22.97 -3.81 0.90
CA LYS A 261 23.53 -3.65 2.24
C LYS A 261 23.24 -2.26 2.77
N GLU A 262 23.01 -2.14 4.07
CA GLU A 262 22.65 -0.86 4.70
C GLU A 262 23.72 0.23 4.43
N GLN A 263 25.00 -0.16 4.42
CA GLN A 263 26.11 0.74 4.13
C GLN A 263 26.03 1.39 2.74
N THR A 264 25.54 0.66 1.74
CA THR A 264 25.32 1.16 0.39
C THR A 264 24.25 2.26 0.36
N LEU A 265 23.22 2.13 1.19
CA LEU A 265 22.12 3.10 1.27
C LEU A 265 22.47 4.39 2.01
N GLN A 266 23.45 4.36 2.92
CA GLN A 266 23.90 5.55 3.66
C GLN A 266 24.69 6.54 2.78
N SER A 267 25.16 6.11 1.63
CA SER A 267 25.88 6.95 0.67
C SER A 267 24.97 7.62 -0.37
N PHE A 268 23.69 7.41 -0.29
CA PHE A 268 22.62 7.97 -1.14
C PHE A 268 21.56 8.66 -0.30
#